data_f3862f2ce7d97ae020e4dcb48b48665f
#
_entry.id   f3862f2ce7d97ae020e4dcb48b48665f
#
_cell.length_a   1.000
_cell.length_b   1.000
_cell.length_c   1.000
_cell.angle_alpha   90.00
_cell.angle_beta   90.00
_cell.angle_gamma   90.00
#
_symmetry.space_group_name_H-M   'P 1'
#
loop_
_entity.id
_entity.type
_entity.pdbx_description
1 polymer ?
#
loop_
_entity_poly.entity_id
_entity_poly.type
_entity_poly.pdbx_seq_one_letter_code
_entity_poly.pdbx_strand_id
1 'polypeptide(L)'
;MIRYLTMLLVLWAIAGTQLAQAQRLYDGSGRQIGRVDGERYYDSSGRQIGRQDGMQFYDSSGRQLGRIDGDRVYDSSGRQIGRIDGERLYSSSGSAMGRIDGEHIYDASGRQIGRTDGLRRMQTIIWFYFFM
;
A
#
# COMPACT_ATOMS: atom_id res chain seq x y z
N MET A 1 40.09 1.62 23.31
CA MET A 1 39.76 1.24 21.91
C MET A 1 38.65 0.23 21.81
N ILE A 2 38.64 -0.81 22.63
CA ILE A 2 37.58 -1.86 22.56
C ILE A 2 36.22 -1.32 22.97
N ARG A 3 36.14 -0.31 23.84
CA ARG A 3 34.87 0.32 24.26
C ARG A 3 34.14 1.05 23.14
N TYR A 4 34.85 1.63 22.20
CA TYR A 4 34.22 2.36 21.07
C TYR A 4 33.66 1.43 20.03
N LEU A 5 34.26 0.28 19.82
CA LEU A 5 33.76 -0.73 18.88
C LEU A 5 32.44 -1.35 19.33
N THR A 6 32.31 -1.57 20.67
CA THR A 6 31.08 -2.13 21.25
C THR A 6 29.92 -1.15 21.16
N MET A 7 30.16 0.15 21.33
CA MET A 7 29.17 1.19 21.21
C MET A 7 28.65 1.34 19.76
N LEU A 8 29.56 1.21 18.79
CA LEU A 8 29.19 1.26 17.37
C LEU A 8 28.31 0.08 16.96
N LEU A 9 28.54 -1.11 17.51
CA LEU A 9 27.71 -2.29 17.23
C LEU A 9 26.31 -2.18 17.81
N VAL A 10 26.17 -1.57 19.00
CA VAL A 10 24.87 -1.33 19.64
C VAL A 10 24.04 -0.31 18.87
N LEU A 11 24.66 0.75 18.34
CA LEU A 11 24.01 1.74 17.50
C LEU A 11 23.49 1.14 16.19
N TRP A 12 24.24 0.21 15.62
CA TRP A 12 23.82 -0.52 14.41
C TRP A 12 22.60 -1.41 14.65
N ALA A 13 22.54 -2.08 15.78
CA ALA A 13 21.43 -2.94 16.14
C ALA A 13 20.13 -2.13 16.35
N ILE A 14 20.22 -0.93 16.95
CA ILE A 14 19.08 -0.05 17.18
C ILE A 14 18.55 0.52 15.83
N ALA A 15 19.44 0.92 14.93
CA ALA A 15 19.06 1.41 13.61
C ALA A 15 18.39 0.31 12.77
N GLY A 16 18.87 -0.94 12.87
CA GLY A 16 18.27 -2.08 12.18
C GLY A 16 16.85 -2.41 12.67
N THR A 17 16.60 -2.24 13.98
CA THR A 17 15.27 -2.50 14.56
C THR A 17 14.23 -1.45 14.15
N GLN A 18 14.63 -0.20 13.93
CA GLN A 18 13.71 0.87 13.52
C GLN A 18 13.25 0.74 12.07
N LEU A 19 14.03 0.08 11.21
CA LEU A 19 13.69 -0.13 9.80
C LEU A 19 12.72 -1.29 9.59
N ALA A 20 12.41 -2.07 10.62
CA ALA A 20 11.58 -3.26 10.53
C ALA A 20 10.11 -3.02 10.91
N GLN A 21 9.70 -1.76 11.09
CA GLN A 21 8.31 -1.45 11.45
C GLN A 21 7.38 -1.60 10.24
N ALA A 22 6.34 -2.43 10.41
CA ALA A 22 5.34 -2.67 9.39
C ALA A 22 4.47 -1.42 9.18
N GLN A 23 4.07 -1.22 7.94
CA GLN A 23 3.19 -0.14 7.50
C GLN A 23 1.74 -0.57 7.72
N ARG A 24 0.89 0.31 8.23
CA ARG A 24 -0.46 -0.04 8.66
C ARG A 24 -1.51 0.77 7.92
N LEU A 25 -2.68 0.15 7.77
CA LEU A 25 -3.85 0.77 7.14
C LEU A 25 -5.03 0.74 8.11
N TYR A 26 -5.82 1.80 8.07
CA TYR A 26 -6.97 1.99 8.96
C TYR A 26 -8.19 2.39 8.13
N ASP A 27 -9.38 1.99 8.59
CA ASP A 27 -10.64 2.42 7.98
C ASP A 27 -11.05 3.83 8.46
N GLY A 28 -12.19 4.31 8.00
CA GLY A 28 -12.68 5.65 8.34
C GLY A 28 -13.03 5.83 9.81
N SER A 29 -13.21 4.74 10.56
CA SER A 29 -13.46 4.79 12.00
C SER A 29 -12.19 4.68 12.84
N GLY A 30 -11.03 4.50 12.21
CA GLY A 30 -9.76 4.35 12.89
C GLY A 30 -9.40 2.92 13.28
N ARG A 31 -10.17 1.92 12.82
CA ARG A 31 -9.86 0.51 13.04
C ARG A 31 -8.78 0.05 12.07
N GLN A 32 -7.79 -0.68 12.57
CA GLN A 32 -6.78 -1.25 11.69
C GLN A 32 -7.40 -2.34 10.81
N ILE A 33 -7.23 -2.21 9.50
CA ILE A 33 -7.78 -3.16 8.51
C ILE A 33 -6.71 -4.03 7.88
N GLY A 34 -5.44 -3.69 8.06
CA GLY A 34 -4.37 -4.49 7.52
C GLY A 34 -3.01 -3.85 7.69
N ARG A 35 -2.01 -4.48 7.09
CA ARG A 35 -0.64 -3.97 7.07
C ARG A 35 0.07 -4.41 5.80
N VAL A 36 1.12 -3.68 5.47
CA VAL A 36 2.03 -4.02 4.38
C VAL A 36 3.41 -4.22 4.97
N ASP A 37 4.06 -5.32 4.62
CA ASP A 37 5.41 -5.63 5.05
C ASP A 37 6.25 -5.94 3.80
N GLY A 38 7.09 -4.98 3.42
CA GLY A 38 7.83 -5.06 2.16
C GLY A 38 6.88 -5.08 0.98
N GLU A 39 6.82 -6.20 0.29
CA GLU A 39 5.97 -6.40 -0.89
C GLU A 39 4.72 -7.25 -0.59
N ARG A 40 4.47 -7.58 0.68
CA ARG A 40 3.38 -8.46 1.08
C ARG A 40 2.30 -7.68 1.82
N TYR A 41 1.06 -8.02 1.49
CA TYR A 41 -0.15 -7.40 2.03
C TYR A 41 -0.86 -8.37 2.95
N TYR A 42 -1.24 -7.90 4.13
CA TYR A 42 -1.88 -8.72 5.17
C TYR A 42 -3.17 -8.08 5.64
N ASP A 43 -4.18 -8.89 5.94
CA ASP A 43 -5.41 -8.40 6.54
C ASP A 43 -5.25 -8.17 8.06
N SER A 44 -6.33 -7.76 8.73
CA SER A 44 -6.30 -7.44 10.15
C SER A 44 -6.04 -8.65 11.04
N SER A 45 -6.27 -9.87 10.54
CA SER A 45 -5.99 -11.10 11.27
C SER A 45 -4.56 -11.61 11.06
N GLY A 46 -3.77 -10.94 10.22
CA GLY A 46 -2.41 -11.34 9.92
C GLY A 46 -2.28 -12.33 8.77
N ARG A 47 -3.38 -12.61 8.05
CA ARG A 47 -3.34 -13.49 6.88
C ARG A 47 -2.82 -12.71 5.68
N GLN A 48 -1.91 -13.33 4.91
CA GLN A 48 -1.45 -12.72 3.66
C GLN A 48 -2.56 -12.77 2.63
N ILE A 49 -2.90 -11.60 2.07
CA ILE A 49 -3.96 -11.46 1.06
C ILE A 49 -3.42 -11.15 -0.33
N GLY A 50 -2.14 -10.79 -0.43
CA GLY A 50 -1.55 -10.52 -1.72
C GLY A 50 -0.10 -10.11 -1.62
N ARG A 51 0.51 -9.92 -2.79
CA ARG A 51 1.89 -9.44 -2.89
C ARG A 51 2.08 -8.61 -4.15
N GLN A 52 3.12 -7.83 -4.13
CA GLN A 52 3.55 -6.97 -5.23
C GLN A 52 4.93 -7.42 -5.71
N ASP A 53 5.11 -7.48 -7.02
CA ASP A 53 6.41 -7.71 -7.64
C ASP A 53 6.61 -6.63 -8.71
N GLY A 54 7.42 -5.63 -8.40
CA GLY A 54 7.51 -4.43 -9.22
C GLY A 54 6.15 -3.75 -9.32
N MET A 55 5.64 -3.59 -10.54
CA MET A 55 4.32 -3.00 -10.80
C MET A 55 3.25 -4.05 -11.05
N GLN A 56 3.51 -5.31 -10.76
CA GLN A 56 2.56 -6.40 -10.90
C GLN A 56 2.05 -6.83 -9.53
N PHE A 57 0.77 -7.16 -9.45
CA PHE A 57 0.10 -7.47 -8.20
C PHE A 57 -0.56 -8.84 -8.27
N TYR A 58 -0.43 -9.60 -7.17
CA TYR A 58 -0.83 -11.01 -7.08
C TYR A 58 -1.69 -11.22 -5.84
N ASP A 59 -2.63 -12.18 -5.92
CA ASP A 59 -3.41 -12.59 -4.76
C ASP A 59 -2.59 -13.58 -3.90
N SER A 60 -3.21 -14.08 -2.82
CA SER A 60 -2.54 -14.97 -1.88
C SER A 60 -2.18 -16.33 -2.49
N SER A 61 -2.85 -16.74 -3.57
CA SER A 61 -2.55 -17.99 -4.27
C SER A 61 -1.49 -17.83 -5.36
N GLY A 62 -1.00 -16.61 -5.58
CA GLY A 62 -0.01 -16.32 -6.62
C GLY A 62 -0.60 -16.00 -7.98
N ARG A 63 -1.92 -15.85 -8.08
CA ARG A 63 -2.58 -15.47 -9.33
C ARG A 63 -2.41 -13.98 -9.55
N GLN A 64 -2.06 -13.57 -10.77
CA GLN A 64 -1.92 -12.16 -11.09
C GLN A 64 -3.28 -11.47 -11.07
N LEU A 65 -3.39 -10.38 -10.30
CA LEU A 65 -4.58 -9.54 -10.22
C LEU A 65 -4.54 -8.43 -11.27
N GLY A 66 -3.37 -7.89 -11.54
CA GLY A 66 -3.22 -6.82 -12.49
C GLY A 66 -1.87 -6.14 -12.37
N ARG A 67 -1.75 -4.99 -13.03
CA ARG A 67 -0.51 -4.22 -13.05
C ARG A 67 -0.80 -2.72 -13.15
N ILE A 68 0.18 -1.93 -12.77
CA ILE A 68 0.15 -0.48 -12.96
C ILE A 68 1.31 -0.12 -13.90
N ASP A 69 0.99 0.64 -14.95
CA ASP A 69 1.97 1.13 -15.90
C ASP A 69 1.83 2.66 -15.98
N GLY A 70 2.78 3.36 -15.37
CA GLY A 70 2.72 4.80 -15.24
C GLY A 70 1.52 5.24 -14.43
N ASP A 71 0.58 5.93 -15.07
CA ASP A 71 -0.65 6.41 -14.46
C ASP A 71 -1.88 5.55 -14.78
N ARG A 72 -1.68 4.40 -15.42
CA ARG A 72 -2.76 3.51 -15.85
C ARG A 72 -2.75 2.21 -15.08
N VAL A 73 -3.95 1.72 -14.76
CA VAL A 73 -4.17 0.49 -14.00
C VAL A 73 -4.85 -0.52 -14.90
N TYR A 74 -4.31 -1.74 -14.96
CA TYR A 74 -4.79 -2.82 -15.80
C TYR A 74 -5.13 -4.05 -14.98
N ASP A 75 -6.16 -4.79 -15.40
CA ASP A 75 -6.49 -6.07 -14.80
C ASP A 75 -5.60 -7.19 -15.36
N SER A 76 -5.84 -8.43 -14.91
CA SER A 76 -5.03 -9.58 -15.31
C SER A 76 -5.17 -9.93 -16.79
N SER A 77 -6.24 -9.51 -17.45
CA SER A 77 -6.44 -9.72 -18.90
C SER A 77 -5.82 -8.61 -19.75
N GLY A 78 -5.24 -7.58 -19.13
CA GLY A 78 -4.66 -6.45 -19.83
C GLY A 78 -5.63 -5.33 -20.15
N ARG A 79 -6.87 -5.41 -19.64
CA ARG A 79 -7.85 -4.35 -19.80
C ARG A 79 -7.55 -3.21 -18.83
N GLN A 80 -7.61 -1.97 -19.32
CA GLN A 80 -7.47 -0.82 -18.44
C GLN A 80 -8.71 -0.69 -17.55
N ILE A 81 -8.50 -0.67 -16.23
CA ILE A 81 -9.56 -0.55 -15.24
C ILE A 81 -9.56 0.78 -14.52
N GLY A 82 -8.53 1.59 -14.70
CA GLY A 82 -8.48 2.88 -14.06
C GLY A 82 -7.27 3.70 -14.44
N ARG A 83 -7.25 4.92 -13.93
CA ARG A 83 -6.10 5.80 -14.10
C ARG A 83 -5.88 6.65 -12.85
N ILE A 84 -4.65 7.10 -12.69
CA ILE A 84 -4.18 7.91 -11.57
C ILE A 84 -3.83 9.28 -12.14
N ASP A 85 -4.40 10.34 -11.58
CA ASP A 85 -4.11 11.70 -11.99
C ASP A 85 -3.83 12.54 -10.75
N GLY A 86 -2.55 12.74 -10.45
CA GLY A 86 -2.16 13.44 -9.24
C GLY A 86 -2.69 12.73 -8.00
N GLU A 87 -3.49 13.42 -7.20
CA GLU A 87 -4.10 12.84 -6.00
C GLU A 87 -5.40 12.08 -6.28
N ARG A 88 -5.92 12.15 -7.50
CA ARG A 88 -7.23 11.62 -7.86
C ARG A 88 -7.12 10.30 -8.61
N LEU A 89 -8.13 9.48 -8.42
CA LEU A 89 -8.22 8.16 -9.03
C LEU A 89 -9.53 8.07 -9.79
N TYR A 90 -9.44 7.52 -11.01
CA TYR A 90 -10.57 7.42 -11.93
C TYR A 90 -10.76 5.99 -12.39
N SER A 91 -12.02 5.61 -12.62
CA SER A 91 -12.36 4.33 -13.25
C SER A 91 -12.05 4.37 -14.75
N SER A 92 -12.20 3.22 -15.42
CA SER A 92 -11.98 3.12 -16.85
C SER A 92 -12.96 3.99 -17.67
N SER A 93 -14.12 4.29 -17.10
CA SER A 93 -15.12 5.16 -17.74
C SER A 93 -14.84 6.65 -17.52
N GLY A 94 -13.82 6.99 -16.73
CA GLY A 94 -13.49 8.37 -16.40
C GLY A 94 -14.21 8.92 -15.17
N SER A 95 -14.99 8.09 -14.48
CA SER A 95 -15.64 8.50 -13.23
C SER A 95 -14.63 8.58 -12.09
N ALA A 96 -14.74 9.63 -11.27
CA ALA A 96 -13.89 9.75 -10.10
C ALA A 96 -14.20 8.64 -9.09
N MET A 97 -13.16 7.97 -8.61
CA MET A 97 -13.28 6.94 -7.58
C MET A 97 -12.96 7.48 -6.21
N GLY A 98 -12.10 8.49 -6.14
CA GLY A 98 -11.68 9.09 -4.89
C GLY A 98 -10.38 9.86 -5.04
N ARG A 99 -9.81 10.22 -3.89
CA ARG A 99 -8.53 10.91 -3.85
C ARG A 99 -7.73 10.51 -2.62
N ILE A 100 -6.43 10.68 -2.73
CA ILE A 100 -5.49 10.45 -1.64
C ILE A 100 -4.80 11.78 -1.34
N ASP A 101 -4.93 12.23 -0.10
CA ASP A 101 -4.28 13.45 0.39
C ASP A 101 -3.34 13.05 1.52
N GLY A 102 -2.05 12.89 1.18
CA GLY A 102 -1.07 12.39 2.12
C GLY A 102 -1.43 10.99 2.63
N GLU A 103 -1.72 10.90 3.91
CA GLU A 103 -2.11 9.62 4.56
C GLU A 103 -3.62 9.43 4.66
N HIS A 104 -4.41 10.39 4.18
CA HIS A 104 -5.87 10.35 4.24
C HIS A 104 -6.46 9.93 2.90
N ILE A 105 -7.41 9.01 2.94
CA ILE A 105 -8.03 8.42 1.76
C ILE A 105 -9.51 8.76 1.76
N TYR A 106 -10.01 9.25 0.61
CA TYR A 106 -11.37 9.71 0.43
C TYR A 106 -12.06 9.00 -0.72
N ASP A 107 -13.36 8.78 -0.61
CA ASP A 107 -14.17 8.25 -1.70
C ASP A 107 -14.58 9.35 -2.68
N ALA A 108 -15.38 8.99 -3.69
CA ALA A 108 -15.79 9.93 -4.73
C ALA A 108 -16.66 11.07 -4.19
N SER A 109 -17.36 10.86 -3.07
CA SER A 109 -18.20 11.88 -2.44
C SER A 109 -17.42 12.80 -1.50
N GLY A 110 -16.14 12.53 -1.27
CA GLY A 110 -15.31 13.30 -0.35
C GLY A 110 -15.34 12.81 1.08
N ARG A 111 -15.97 11.66 1.34
CA ARG A 111 -15.96 11.05 2.66
C ARG A 111 -14.61 10.36 2.90
N GLN A 112 -14.05 10.55 4.08
CA GLN A 112 -12.83 9.83 4.44
C GLN A 112 -13.15 8.35 4.69
N ILE A 113 -12.51 7.46 3.92
CA ILE A 113 -12.69 6.02 4.02
C ILE A 113 -11.54 5.31 4.70
N GLY A 114 -10.45 6.02 4.96
CA GLY A 114 -9.32 5.42 5.64
C GLY A 114 -8.15 6.35 5.80
N ARG A 115 -7.13 5.81 6.43
CA ARG A 115 -5.82 6.45 6.51
C ARG A 115 -4.73 5.38 6.55
N THR A 116 -3.51 5.79 6.24
CA THR A 116 -2.35 4.91 6.24
C THR A 116 -1.27 5.48 7.13
N ASP A 117 -0.38 4.61 7.57
CA ASP A 117 0.79 4.96 8.36
C ASP A 117 2.01 4.36 7.69
N GLY A 118 2.81 5.20 7.05
CA GLY A 118 4.07 4.81 6.43
C GLY A 118 3.99 4.07 5.10
N LEU A 119 2.81 3.97 4.49
CA LEU A 119 2.67 3.31 3.19
C LEU A 119 3.18 4.19 2.06
N ARG A 120 3.72 3.53 1.02
CA ARG A 120 3.94 4.19 -0.25
C ARG A 120 2.60 4.44 -0.94
N ARG A 121 2.54 5.49 -1.71
CA ARG A 121 1.32 5.88 -2.42
C ARG A 121 0.74 4.74 -3.25
N MET A 122 1.57 4.01 -3.98
CA MET A 122 1.15 2.91 -4.82
C MET A 122 0.48 1.79 -4.01
N GLN A 123 1.02 1.48 -2.85
CA GLN A 123 0.44 0.49 -1.94
C GLN A 123 -0.95 0.90 -1.45
N THR A 124 -1.13 2.19 -1.16
CA THR A 124 -2.41 2.77 -0.76
C THR A 124 -3.44 2.66 -1.88
N ILE A 125 -3.05 2.99 -3.11
CA ILE A 125 -3.92 2.92 -4.29
C ILE A 125 -4.43 1.50 -4.51
N ILE A 126 -3.54 0.53 -4.42
CA ILE A 126 -3.87 -0.86 -4.62
C ILE A 126 -4.82 -1.38 -3.56
N TRP A 127 -4.56 -1.04 -2.30
CA TRP A 127 -5.38 -1.52 -1.21
C TRP A 127 -6.80 -0.97 -1.27
N PHE A 128 -6.94 0.35 -1.43
CA PHE A 128 -8.24 0.99 -1.26
C PHE A 128 -9.09 1.03 -2.53
N TYR A 129 -8.47 0.96 -3.71
CA TYR A 129 -9.23 1.27 -4.92
C TYR A 129 -9.26 0.15 -5.95
N PHE A 130 -8.26 -0.72 -6.04
CA PHE A 130 -8.19 -1.60 -7.19
C PHE A 130 -8.13 -3.10 -6.90
N PHE A 131 -7.24 -3.56 -6.02
CA PHE A 131 -6.94 -4.99 -5.99
C PHE A 131 -7.18 -5.70 -4.65
N MET A 132 -7.36 -4.99 -3.55
CA MET A 132 -7.49 -5.62 -2.23
C MET A 132 -8.84 -5.36 -1.57
#